data_0a41403e4c8bb6a6b7c2dd490da2db95
#
_entry.id   0a41403e4c8bb6a6b7c2dd490da2db95
#
_cell.length_a   1.000
_cell.length_b   1.000
_cell.length_c   1.000
_cell.angle_alpha   90.00
_cell.angle_beta   90.00
_cell.angle_gamma   90.00
#
_symmetry.space_group_name_H-M   'P 1'
#
loop_
_entity.id
_entity.type
_entity.pdbx_description
1 polymer ?
#
loop_
_entity_poly.entity_id
_entity_poly.type
_entity_poly.pdbx_seq_one_letter_code
_entity_poly.pdbx_strand_id
1 'polypeptide(L)'
;NAIRVVASLDQIQETVNAYIFGVSAVCAGVLLLLVVTGLYFIRSIVRPIKQINATTKQYAKGDFSVRISENSSDEIGDLCVSINQMADELSNTENMKNEFISSVSHELRTPLTAIKGWAETMCMEADPDTVQRGVHVIVNETERLSEMVEELLDFSRMQSGRFSLQCATMDVLAELGDAVLIYTEKAKRENIHIIYQEPEMLPFVYGDKNRIRQVFINVIDNAIKYSNPGSTITVSAEEVGNMIQVTITD
;
A
#
# COMPACT_ATOMS: atom_id res chain seq x y z
N ASN A 1 55.11 85.52 42.99
CA ASN A 1 55.58 84.30 42.29
C ASN A 1 54.38 83.43 41.96
N ALA A 2 54.07 83.33 40.65
CA ALA A 2 53.08 82.44 40.07
C ALA A 2 53.79 81.31 39.36
N ILE A 3 53.58 80.02 39.81
CA ILE A 3 54.09 78.87 39.15
C ILE A 3 53.00 78.43 38.19
N ARG A 4 53.25 78.39 36.91
CA ARG A 4 52.40 77.82 35.86
C ARG A 4 52.91 76.37 35.62
N VAL A 5 52.04 75.41 35.94
CA VAL A 5 52.26 74.00 35.55
C VAL A 5 51.53 73.83 34.21
N VAL A 6 52.26 73.60 33.13
CA VAL A 6 51.71 73.26 31.82
C VAL A 6 51.88 71.78 31.64
N ALA A 7 50.80 71.01 31.70
CA ALA A 7 50.77 69.62 31.31
C ALA A 7 50.35 69.50 29.86
N SER A 8 51.09 68.76 29.02
CA SER A 8 50.74 68.49 27.64
C SER A 8 49.53 67.57 27.62
N LEU A 9 48.40 68.01 27.06
CA LEU A 9 47.20 67.24 26.85
C LEU A 9 47.32 66.22 25.68
N ASP A 10 48.35 66.37 24.82
CA ASP A 10 48.49 65.58 23.61
C ASP A 10 48.70 64.08 23.89
N GLN A 11 49.50 63.71 24.86
CA GLN A 11 49.69 62.32 25.27
C GLN A 11 48.41 61.65 25.81
N ILE A 12 47.58 62.40 26.53
CA ILE A 12 46.32 61.93 27.04
C ILE A 12 45.34 61.70 25.87
N GLN A 13 45.33 62.63 24.90
CA GLN A 13 44.51 62.59 23.71
C GLN A 13 44.84 61.40 22.82
N GLU A 14 46.11 61.11 22.58
CA GLU A 14 46.57 59.96 21.81
C GLU A 14 46.16 58.64 22.51
N THR A 15 46.34 58.55 23.81
CA THR A 15 45.97 57.39 24.59
C THR A 15 44.45 57.13 24.55
N VAL A 16 43.65 58.17 24.73
CA VAL A 16 42.16 58.08 24.63
C VAL A 16 41.70 57.68 23.23
N ASN A 17 42.31 58.25 22.20
CA ASN A 17 41.99 57.90 20.78
C ASN A 17 42.36 56.45 20.49
N ALA A 18 43.49 55.95 21.00
CA ALA A 18 43.88 54.53 20.84
C ALA A 18 42.89 53.59 21.55
N TYR A 19 42.40 53.94 22.75
CA TYR A 19 41.34 53.15 23.45
C TYR A 19 40.00 53.18 22.71
N ILE A 20 39.59 54.36 22.20
CA ILE A 20 38.34 54.52 21.43
C ILE A 20 38.44 53.68 20.15
N PHE A 21 39.54 53.71 19.43
CA PHE A 21 39.78 52.89 18.24
C PHE A 21 39.75 51.42 18.55
N GLY A 22 40.45 50.97 19.64
CA GLY A 22 40.46 49.60 20.09
C GLY A 22 39.06 49.09 20.43
N VAL A 23 38.30 49.83 21.21
CA VAL A 23 36.91 49.47 21.61
C VAL A 23 36.02 49.43 20.36
N SER A 24 36.13 50.38 19.46
CA SER A 24 35.36 50.44 18.21
C SER A 24 35.66 49.26 17.31
N ALA A 25 36.93 48.82 17.20
CA ALA A 25 37.34 47.68 16.43
C ALA A 25 36.78 46.36 17.00
N VAL A 26 36.79 46.22 18.33
CA VAL A 26 36.18 45.06 19.00
C VAL A 26 34.65 45.04 18.80
N CYS A 27 33.97 46.16 18.95
CA CYS A 27 32.53 46.26 18.69
C CYS A 27 32.18 45.90 17.24
N ALA A 28 32.95 46.42 16.25
CA ALA A 28 32.78 46.07 14.84
C ALA A 28 33.00 44.59 14.57
N GLY A 29 34.03 43.98 15.21
CA GLY A 29 34.27 42.51 15.11
C GLY A 29 33.12 41.68 15.66
N VAL A 30 32.58 42.04 16.84
CA VAL A 30 31.41 41.36 17.43
C VAL A 30 30.17 41.53 16.55
N LEU A 31 29.91 42.72 16.04
CA LEU A 31 28.79 42.96 15.11
C LEU A 31 28.92 42.11 13.84
N LEU A 32 30.10 42.05 13.25
CA LEU A 32 30.36 41.22 12.07
C LEU A 32 30.10 39.74 12.37
N LEU A 33 30.59 39.26 13.49
CA LEU A 33 30.37 37.85 13.95
C LEU A 33 28.89 37.55 14.10
N LEU A 34 28.13 38.44 14.73
CA LEU A 34 26.66 38.27 14.92
C LEU A 34 25.94 38.25 13.58
N VAL A 35 26.32 39.11 12.63
CA VAL A 35 25.72 39.10 11.27
C VAL A 35 26.04 37.80 10.53
N VAL A 36 27.27 37.33 10.54
CA VAL A 36 27.70 36.10 9.88
C VAL A 36 26.99 34.87 10.48
N THR A 37 26.95 34.78 11.82
CA THR A 37 26.24 33.68 12.51
C THR A 37 24.74 33.74 12.26
N GLY A 38 24.14 34.92 12.25
CA GLY A 38 22.71 35.10 11.93
C GLY A 38 22.37 34.67 10.50
N LEU A 39 23.20 35.05 9.51
CA LEU A 39 23.01 34.63 8.12
C LEU A 39 23.22 33.12 7.95
N TYR A 40 24.17 32.53 8.64
CA TYR A 40 24.39 31.09 8.67
C TYR A 40 23.17 30.37 9.22
N PHE A 41 22.66 30.80 10.39
CA PHE A 41 21.49 30.25 11.03
C PHE A 41 20.24 30.29 10.12
N ILE A 42 20.02 31.43 9.47
CA ILE A 42 18.89 31.57 8.53
C ILE A 42 19.00 30.60 7.35
N ARG A 43 20.20 30.41 6.81
CA ARG A 43 20.41 29.51 5.66
C ARG A 43 20.39 28.04 6.04
N SER A 44 20.99 27.70 7.19
CA SER A 44 21.14 26.30 7.63
C SER A 44 19.89 25.74 8.30
N ILE A 45 19.06 26.56 8.95
CA ILE A 45 17.94 26.06 9.74
C ILE A 45 16.59 26.65 9.26
N VAL A 46 16.49 28.00 9.19
CA VAL A 46 15.17 28.61 8.95
C VAL A 46 14.63 28.35 7.56
N ARG A 47 15.47 28.39 6.54
CA ARG A 47 15.07 28.15 5.15
C ARG A 47 14.63 26.69 4.90
N PRO A 48 15.40 25.66 5.31
CA PRO A 48 14.98 24.28 5.19
C PRO A 48 13.66 24.00 5.90
N ILE A 49 13.48 24.45 7.14
CA ILE A 49 12.23 24.28 7.87
C ILE A 49 11.03 24.91 7.15
N LYS A 50 11.20 26.10 6.56
CA LYS A 50 10.15 26.71 5.73
C LYS A 50 9.84 25.91 4.47
N GLN A 51 10.84 25.32 3.82
CA GLN A 51 10.65 24.41 2.69
C GLN A 51 9.88 23.16 3.10
N ILE A 52 10.31 22.48 4.19
CA ILE A 52 9.62 21.33 4.76
C ILE A 52 8.14 21.65 4.99
N ASN A 53 7.84 22.76 5.70
CA ASN A 53 6.46 23.17 5.97
C ASN A 53 5.65 23.45 4.68
N ALA A 54 6.27 24.04 3.67
CA ALA A 54 5.59 24.30 2.41
C ALA A 54 5.25 23.01 1.66
N THR A 55 6.20 22.07 1.61
CA THR A 55 6.03 20.77 0.93
C THR A 55 5.04 19.87 1.66
N THR A 56 5.11 19.79 3.00
CA THR A 56 4.13 19.01 3.76
C THR A 56 2.70 19.54 3.62
N LYS A 57 2.52 20.84 3.40
CA LYS A 57 1.20 21.39 3.04
C LYS A 57 0.71 20.97 1.65
N GLN A 58 1.61 20.66 0.72
CA GLN A 58 1.26 20.09 -0.59
C GLN A 58 0.88 18.62 -0.43
N TYR A 59 1.61 17.85 0.38
CA TYR A 59 1.27 16.48 0.73
C TYR A 59 -0.12 16.37 1.38
N ALA A 60 -0.45 17.31 2.27
CA ALA A 60 -1.78 17.38 2.88
C ALA A 60 -2.92 17.65 1.87
N LYS A 61 -2.61 18.11 0.65
CA LYS A 61 -3.57 18.28 -0.45
C LYS A 61 -3.57 17.11 -1.44
N GLY A 62 -2.77 16.06 -1.17
CA GLY A 62 -2.63 14.90 -2.04
C GLY A 62 -1.58 15.04 -3.15
N ASP A 63 -0.81 16.13 -3.19
CA ASP A 63 0.28 16.26 -4.15
C ASP A 63 1.58 15.69 -3.57
N PHE A 64 1.80 14.41 -3.80
CA PHE A 64 2.99 13.68 -3.36
C PHE A 64 4.12 13.70 -4.41
N SER A 65 3.99 14.42 -5.52
CA SER A 65 5.01 14.47 -6.58
C SER A 65 6.21 15.33 -6.22
N VAL A 66 6.02 16.31 -5.35
CA VAL A 66 7.06 17.26 -4.91
C VAL A 66 8.03 16.54 -3.96
N ARG A 67 9.32 16.91 -4.05
CA ARG A 67 10.35 16.41 -3.12
C ARG A 67 11.06 17.57 -2.45
N ILE A 68 11.43 17.34 -1.19
CA ILE A 68 12.26 18.27 -0.42
C ILE A 68 13.72 18.01 -0.83
N SER A 69 14.45 19.08 -1.19
CA SER A 69 15.87 18.96 -1.56
C SER A 69 16.71 18.61 -0.34
N GLU A 70 17.48 17.55 -0.44
CA GLU A 70 18.44 17.11 0.57
C GLU A 70 19.75 17.90 0.41
N ASN A 71 19.83 19.08 1.00
CA ASN A 71 20.99 19.95 0.87
C ASN A 71 21.91 19.96 2.10
N SER A 72 21.61 19.13 3.10
CA SER A 72 22.37 19.07 4.36
C SER A 72 22.62 17.62 4.75
N SER A 73 23.77 17.36 5.38
CA SER A 73 24.13 16.07 5.96
C SER A 73 24.02 16.09 7.50
N ASP A 74 23.10 16.88 8.03
CA ASP A 74 22.75 17.00 9.44
C ASP A 74 21.35 16.43 9.71
N GLU A 75 20.84 16.61 10.93
CA GLU A 75 19.50 16.13 11.37
C GLU A 75 18.36 16.70 10.50
N ILE A 76 18.57 17.86 9.89
CA ILE A 76 17.59 18.45 8.94
C ILE A 76 17.59 17.67 7.62
N GLY A 77 18.76 17.24 7.15
CA GLY A 77 18.89 16.37 5.98
C GLY A 77 18.20 15.04 6.20
N ASP A 78 18.44 14.37 7.34
CA ASP A 78 17.79 13.11 7.72
C ASP A 78 16.26 13.24 7.80
N LEU A 79 15.78 14.38 8.30
CA LEU A 79 14.36 14.70 8.32
C LEU A 79 13.79 14.84 6.91
N CYS A 80 14.51 15.49 5.99
CA CYS A 80 14.09 15.59 4.58
C CYS A 80 13.97 14.22 3.92
N VAL A 81 14.95 13.32 4.13
CA VAL A 81 14.93 11.94 3.65
C VAL A 81 13.69 11.21 4.17
N SER A 82 13.46 11.26 5.48
CA SER A 82 12.31 10.58 6.12
C SER A 82 10.96 11.08 5.58
N ILE A 83 10.83 12.38 5.37
CA ILE A 83 9.61 12.98 4.81
C ILE A 83 9.42 12.60 3.34
N ASN A 84 10.50 12.54 2.55
CA ASN A 84 10.44 12.09 1.16
C ASN A 84 10.03 10.61 1.07
N GLN A 85 10.58 9.75 1.92
CA GLN A 85 10.17 8.33 2.01
C GLN A 85 8.69 8.18 2.37
N MET A 86 8.22 8.94 3.36
CA MET A 86 6.79 8.96 3.70
C MET A 86 5.92 9.39 2.51
N ALA A 87 6.36 10.37 1.72
CA ALA A 87 5.65 10.81 0.52
C ALA A 87 5.60 9.70 -0.56
N ASP A 88 6.68 8.93 -0.72
CA ASP A 88 6.71 7.78 -1.63
C ASP A 88 5.72 6.69 -1.20
N GLU A 89 5.67 6.34 0.08
CA GLU A 89 4.72 5.35 0.61
C GLU A 89 3.27 5.82 0.47
N LEU A 90 2.99 7.09 0.76
CA LEU A 90 1.64 7.66 0.58
C LEU A 90 1.22 7.67 -0.89
N SER A 91 2.13 8.06 -1.80
CA SER A 91 1.88 8.04 -3.25
C SER A 91 1.58 6.63 -3.75
N ASN A 92 2.37 5.64 -3.33
CA ASN A 92 2.16 4.24 -3.69
C ASN A 92 0.81 3.72 -3.17
N THR A 93 0.46 4.05 -1.92
CA THR A 93 -0.82 3.68 -1.31
C THR A 93 -2.00 4.29 -2.07
N GLU A 94 -1.90 5.56 -2.46
CA GLU A 94 -2.95 6.23 -3.24
C GLU A 94 -3.09 5.66 -4.65
N ASN A 95 -1.97 5.37 -5.31
CA ASN A 95 -1.96 4.73 -6.63
C ASN A 95 -2.60 3.35 -6.57
N MET A 96 -2.22 2.50 -5.61
CA MET A 96 -2.83 1.18 -5.42
C MET A 96 -4.34 1.28 -5.14
N LYS A 97 -4.77 2.24 -4.33
CA LYS A 97 -6.20 2.48 -4.07
C LYS A 97 -6.96 2.88 -5.35
N ASN A 98 -6.37 3.77 -6.16
CA ASN A 98 -7.01 4.23 -7.40
C ASN A 98 -7.06 3.10 -8.46
N GLU A 99 -6.01 2.31 -8.58
CA GLU A 99 -5.96 1.13 -9.44
C GLU A 99 -6.99 0.09 -9.00
N PHE A 100 -7.09 -0.19 -7.70
CA PHE A 100 -8.11 -1.07 -7.14
C PHE A 100 -9.53 -0.61 -7.48
N ILE A 101 -9.86 0.67 -7.24
CA ILE A 101 -11.20 1.23 -7.57
C ILE A 101 -11.47 1.12 -9.08
N SER A 102 -10.48 1.39 -9.91
CA SER A 102 -10.62 1.30 -11.37
C SER A 102 -10.87 -0.15 -11.81
N SER A 103 -10.10 -1.11 -11.30
CA SER A 103 -10.22 -2.54 -11.58
C SER A 103 -11.59 -3.08 -11.16
N VAL A 104 -12.01 -2.81 -9.92
CA VAL A 104 -13.34 -3.19 -9.42
C VAL A 104 -14.45 -2.62 -10.29
N SER A 105 -14.36 -1.33 -10.65
CA SER A 105 -15.35 -0.68 -11.50
C SER A 105 -15.45 -1.34 -12.88
N HIS A 106 -14.33 -1.79 -13.42
CA HIS A 106 -14.29 -2.48 -14.71
C HIS A 106 -14.88 -3.89 -14.61
N GLU A 107 -14.49 -4.65 -13.58
CA GLU A 107 -14.99 -6.01 -13.35
C GLU A 107 -16.49 -6.05 -13.02
N LEU A 108 -17.05 -5.04 -12.37
CA LEU A 108 -18.48 -4.92 -12.13
C LEU A 108 -19.26 -4.49 -13.39
N ARG A 109 -18.67 -3.67 -14.24
CA ARG A 109 -19.34 -3.17 -15.44
C ARG A 109 -19.64 -4.26 -16.46
N THR A 110 -18.74 -5.22 -16.64
CA THR A 110 -18.86 -6.29 -17.62
C THR A 110 -20.10 -7.16 -17.40
N PRO A 111 -20.32 -7.78 -16.22
CA PRO A 111 -21.52 -8.57 -15.96
C PRO A 111 -22.81 -7.72 -15.98
N LEU A 112 -22.76 -6.49 -15.47
CA LEU A 112 -23.93 -5.59 -15.55
C LEU A 112 -24.34 -5.28 -17.00
N THR A 113 -23.36 -5.12 -17.90
CA THR A 113 -23.62 -4.90 -19.32
C THR A 113 -24.24 -6.14 -19.97
N ALA A 114 -23.77 -7.34 -19.61
CA ALA A 114 -24.35 -8.60 -20.08
C ALA A 114 -25.79 -8.79 -19.58
N ILE A 115 -26.03 -8.59 -18.29
CA ILE A 115 -27.38 -8.65 -17.68
C ILE A 115 -28.34 -7.69 -18.42
N LYS A 116 -27.91 -6.43 -18.57
CA LYS A 116 -28.72 -5.42 -19.26
C LYS A 116 -29.01 -5.80 -20.71
N GLY A 117 -28.00 -6.21 -21.47
CA GLY A 117 -28.14 -6.59 -22.87
C GLY A 117 -29.08 -7.78 -23.06
N TRP A 118 -28.99 -8.81 -22.24
CA TRP A 118 -29.89 -9.94 -22.29
C TRP A 118 -31.34 -9.57 -21.87
N ALA A 119 -31.50 -8.76 -20.85
CA ALA A 119 -32.80 -8.26 -20.46
C ALA A 119 -33.49 -7.44 -21.60
N GLU A 120 -32.74 -6.57 -22.28
CA GLU A 120 -33.22 -5.82 -23.44
C GLU A 120 -33.59 -6.76 -24.62
N THR A 121 -32.75 -7.76 -24.92
CA THR A 121 -33.00 -8.77 -25.97
C THR A 121 -34.27 -9.57 -25.69
N MET A 122 -34.46 -10.04 -24.45
CA MET A 122 -35.66 -10.78 -24.06
C MET A 122 -36.94 -9.93 -24.14
N CYS A 123 -36.84 -8.61 -23.96
CA CYS A 123 -37.96 -7.73 -24.16
C CYS A 123 -38.34 -7.51 -25.66
N MET A 124 -37.39 -7.67 -26.55
CA MET A 124 -37.58 -7.47 -28.01
C MET A 124 -37.95 -8.76 -28.74
N GLU A 125 -37.37 -9.89 -28.32
CA GLU A 125 -37.61 -11.21 -28.89
C GLU A 125 -38.31 -12.13 -27.89
N ALA A 126 -39.51 -12.57 -28.23
CA ALA A 126 -40.33 -13.44 -27.37
C ALA A 126 -40.13 -14.94 -27.69
N ASP A 127 -39.04 -15.32 -28.38
CA ASP A 127 -38.70 -16.73 -28.64
C ASP A 127 -38.31 -17.45 -27.34
N PRO A 128 -38.98 -18.59 -26.99
CA PRO A 128 -38.76 -19.30 -25.74
C PRO A 128 -37.31 -19.71 -25.50
N ASP A 129 -36.59 -20.10 -26.56
CA ASP A 129 -35.18 -20.53 -26.46
C ASP A 129 -34.26 -19.35 -26.15
N THR A 130 -34.54 -18.18 -26.72
CA THR A 130 -33.80 -16.95 -26.44
C THR A 130 -34.08 -16.46 -25.02
N VAL A 131 -35.33 -16.54 -24.56
CA VAL A 131 -35.69 -16.20 -23.18
C VAL A 131 -34.99 -17.15 -22.19
N GLN A 132 -34.99 -18.45 -22.42
CA GLN A 132 -34.36 -19.41 -21.53
C GLN A 132 -32.83 -19.17 -21.44
N ARG A 133 -32.16 -18.92 -22.55
CA ARG A 133 -30.72 -18.57 -22.58
C ARG A 133 -30.46 -17.26 -21.85
N GLY A 134 -31.28 -16.24 -22.09
CA GLY A 134 -31.12 -14.94 -21.42
C GLY A 134 -31.29 -15.02 -19.90
N VAL A 135 -32.32 -15.75 -19.42
CA VAL A 135 -32.49 -16.01 -17.98
C VAL A 135 -31.26 -16.70 -17.39
N HIS A 136 -30.74 -17.75 -18.07
CA HIS A 136 -29.56 -18.48 -17.58
C HIS A 136 -28.32 -17.58 -17.47
N VAL A 137 -28.05 -16.72 -18.46
CA VAL A 137 -26.93 -15.77 -18.40
C VAL A 137 -27.13 -14.75 -17.29
N ILE A 138 -28.36 -14.20 -17.14
CA ILE A 138 -28.66 -13.23 -16.08
C ILE A 138 -28.41 -13.82 -14.69
N VAL A 139 -28.89 -15.06 -14.46
CA VAL A 139 -28.69 -15.77 -13.19
C VAL A 139 -27.19 -15.95 -12.90
N ASN A 140 -26.44 -16.51 -13.86
CA ASN A 140 -25.01 -16.76 -13.69
C ASN A 140 -24.21 -15.46 -13.43
N GLU A 141 -24.51 -14.38 -14.17
CA GLU A 141 -23.82 -13.09 -13.94
C GLU A 141 -24.21 -12.44 -12.61
N THR A 142 -25.44 -12.68 -12.13
CA THR A 142 -25.86 -12.20 -10.81
C THR A 142 -25.17 -12.96 -9.67
N GLU A 143 -25.01 -14.27 -9.81
CA GLU A 143 -24.23 -15.09 -8.85
C GLU A 143 -22.78 -14.63 -8.81
N ARG A 144 -22.15 -14.45 -9.99
CA ARG A 144 -20.77 -13.92 -10.09
C ARG A 144 -20.62 -12.55 -9.43
N LEU A 145 -21.59 -11.66 -9.62
CA LEU A 145 -21.58 -10.34 -8.95
C LEU A 145 -21.69 -10.47 -7.42
N SER A 146 -22.52 -11.40 -6.94
CA SER A 146 -22.68 -11.63 -5.51
C SER A 146 -21.37 -12.13 -4.88
N GLU A 147 -20.69 -13.10 -5.52
CA GLU A 147 -19.38 -13.59 -5.08
C GLU A 147 -18.34 -12.45 -5.03
N MET A 148 -18.27 -11.62 -6.08
CA MET A 148 -17.36 -10.48 -6.13
C MET A 148 -17.62 -9.46 -5.02
N VAL A 149 -18.89 -9.18 -4.69
CA VAL A 149 -19.24 -8.28 -3.58
C VAL A 149 -18.78 -8.87 -2.24
N GLU A 150 -18.93 -10.18 -2.02
CA GLU A 150 -18.47 -10.83 -0.79
C GLU A 150 -16.93 -10.76 -0.67
N GLU A 151 -16.21 -11.01 -1.76
CA GLU A 151 -14.74 -10.87 -1.80
C GLU A 151 -14.28 -9.43 -1.47
N LEU A 152 -14.97 -8.43 -2.01
CA LEU A 152 -14.69 -7.02 -1.71
C LEU A 152 -14.96 -6.67 -0.25
N LEU A 153 -16.02 -7.22 0.34
CA LEU A 153 -16.34 -7.02 1.76
C LEU A 153 -15.29 -7.70 2.66
N ASP A 154 -14.85 -8.90 2.31
CA ASP A 154 -13.78 -9.59 3.02
C ASP A 154 -12.45 -8.83 2.93
N PHE A 155 -12.09 -8.34 1.75
CA PHE A 155 -10.91 -7.47 1.56
C PHE A 155 -10.99 -6.20 2.42
N SER A 156 -12.14 -5.52 2.43
CA SER A 156 -12.37 -4.33 3.26
C SER A 156 -12.24 -4.61 4.76
N ARG A 157 -12.75 -5.77 5.22
CA ARG A 157 -12.60 -6.22 6.62
C ARG A 157 -11.15 -6.50 6.98
N MET A 158 -10.39 -7.14 6.07
CA MET A 158 -8.95 -7.38 6.26
C MET A 158 -8.17 -6.06 6.38
N GLN A 159 -8.42 -5.12 5.47
CA GLN A 159 -7.75 -3.82 5.47
C GLN A 159 -8.03 -2.99 6.73
N SER A 160 -9.26 -3.08 7.27
CA SER A 160 -9.65 -2.36 8.47
C SER A 160 -9.21 -3.03 9.78
N GLY A 161 -8.50 -4.17 9.73
CA GLY A 161 -8.11 -4.95 10.91
C GLY A 161 -9.30 -5.57 11.67
N ARG A 162 -10.50 -5.56 11.07
CA ARG A 162 -11.72 -6.14 11.66
C ARG A 162 -11.96 -7.57 11.23
N PHE A 163 -11.04 -8.15 10.47
CA PHE A 163 -11.12 -9.53 10.04
C PHE A 163 -10.78 -10.44 11.22
N SER A 164 -11.75 -11.23 11.67
CA SER A 164 -11.57 -12.19 12.75
C SER A 164 -11.66 -13.61 12.21
N LEU A 165 -10.64 -14.44 12.49
CA LEU A 165 -10.67 -15.86 12.18
C LEU A 165 -11.41 -16.62 13.27
N GLN A 166 -12.28 -17.55 12.87
CA GLN A 166 -12.96 -18.50 13.77
C GLN A 166 -12.16 -19.81 13.83
N CYS A 167 -11.01 -19.75 14.51
CA CYS A 167 -10.12 -20.89 14.58
C CYS A 167 -10.66 -21.98 15.52
N ALA A 168 -10.65 -23.21 15.02
CA ALA A 168 -10.96 -24.43 15.76
C ALA A 168 -10.05 -25.57 15.29
N THR A 169 -10.06 -26.71 16.02
CA THR A 169 -9.42 -27.93 15.53
C THR A 169 -10.18 -28.43 14.31
N MET A 170 -9.47 -28.66 13.20
CA MET A 170 -10.06 -29.04 11.92
C MET A 170 -9.25 -30.13 11.22
N ASP A 171 -9.93 -30.90 10.39
CA ASP A 171 -9.33 -31.85 9.47
C ASP A 171 -9.12 -31.21 8.09
N VAL A 172 -7.85 -31.04 7.71
CA VAL A 172 -7.48 -30.42 6.42
C VAL A 172 -7.89 -31.29 5.25
N LEU A 173 -7.80 -32.65 5.38
CA LEU A 173 -8.17 -33.57 4.31
C LEU A 173 -9.66 -33.50 4.00
N ALA A 174 -10.51 -33.40 5.02
CA ALA A 174 -11.94 -33.23 4.81
C ALA A 174 -12.26 -31.96 4.01
N GLU A 175 -11.63 -30.83 4.36
CA GLU A 175 -11.86 -29.56 3.66
C GLU A 175 -11.28 -29.56 2.24
N LEU A 176 -10.13 -30.21 2.03
CA LEU A 176 -9.51 -30.36 0.71
C LEU A 176 -10.33 -31.32 -0.18
N GLY A 177 -10.76 -32.45 0.37
CA GLY A 177 -11.59 -33.43 -0.33
C GLY A 177 -12.93 -32.84 -0.80
N ASP A 178 -13.60 -32.07 0.07
CA ASP A 178 -14.82 -31.34 -0.27
C ASP A 178 -14.59 -30.35 -1.43
N ALA A 179 -13.49 -29.58 -1.38
CA ALA A 179 -13.13 -28.64 -2.45
C ALA A 179 -12.87 -29.37 -3.79
N VAL A 180 -12.11 -30.46 -3.77
CA VAL A 180 -11.83 -31.28 -4.96
C VAL A 180 -13.11 -31.87 -5.54
N LEU A 181 -14.01 -32.39 -4.69
CA LEU A 181 -15.29 -32.98 -5.12
C LEU A 181 -16.17 -31.96 -5.84
N ILE A 182 -16.32 -30.75 -5.28
CA ILE A 182 -17.11 -29.67 -5.88
C ILE A 182 -16.57 -29.31 -7.28
N TYR A 183 -15.25 -29.21 -7.43
CA TYR A 183 -14.64 -28.76 -8.69
C TYR A 183 -14.38 -29.87 -9.70
N THR A 184 -14.49 -31.15 -9.33
CA THR A 184 -14.31 -32.27 -10.27
C THR A 184 -15.32 -32.24 -11.42
N GLU A 185 -16.58 -31.90 -11.16
CA GLU A 185 -17.59 -31.80 -12.21
C GLU A 185 -17.38 -30.58 -13.13
N LYS A 186 -16.90 -29.44 -12.57
CA LYS A 186 -16.53 -28.27 -13.37
C LYS A 186 -15.35 -28.57 -14.27
N ALA A 187 -14.31 -29.21 -13.75
CA ALA A 187 -13.12 -29.60 -14.53
C ALA A 187 -13.49 -30.54 -15.69
N LYS A 188 -14.36 -31.54 -15.46
CA LYS A 188 -14.84 -32.43 -16.52
C LYS A 188 -15.51 -31.67 -17.66
N ARG A 189 -16.31 -30.65 -17.38
CA ARG A 189 -16.96 -29.82 -18.42
C ARG A 189 -15.93 -29.07 -19.27
N GLU A 190 -14.81 -28.68 -18.70
CA GLU A 190 -13.69 -28.02 -19.38
C GLU A 190 -12.71 -29.03 -19.98
N ASN A 191 -13.02 -30.34 -19.96
CA ASN A 191 -12.17 -31.43 -20.44
C ASN A 191 -10.82 -31.49 -19.68
N ILE A 192 -10.83 -31.25 -18.36
CA ILE A 192 -9.68 -31.31 -17.47
C ILE A 192 -9.87 -32.43 -16.48
N HIS A 193 -8.80 -33.19 -16.19
CA HIS A 193 -8.84 -34.29 -15.23
C HIS A 193 -8.21 -33.86 -13.91
N ILE A 194 -8.95 -33.97 -12.79
CA ILE A 194 -8.38 -33.78 -11.45
C ILE A 194 -8.01 -35.15 -10.87
N ILE A 195 -6.75 -35.31 -10.48
CA ILE A 195 -6.25 -36.49 -9.74
C ILE A 195 -5.97 -36.04 -8.32
N TYR A 196 -6.76 -36.55 -7.37
CA TYR A 196 -6.54 -36.33 -5.95
C TYR A 196 -5.77 -37.50 -5.36
N GLN A 197 -4.55 -37.23 -4.89
CA GLN A 197 -3.69 -38.18 -4.19
C GLN A 197 -3.92 -37.99 -2.68
N GLU A 198 -4.98 -38.60 -2.19
CA GLU A 198 -5.36 -38.49 -0.77
C GLU A 198 -4.43 -39.37 0.07
N PRO A 199 -3.73 -38.82 1.09
CA PRO A 199 -2.94 -39.60 2.03
C PRO A 199 -3.89 -40.35 3.02
N GLU A 200 -3.40 -41.44 3.61
CA GLU A 200 -4.20 -42.25 4.54
C GLU A 200 -4.65 -41.45 5.79
N MET A 201 -3.81 -40.56 6.30
CA MET A 201 -4.12 -39.72 7.47
C MET A 201 -3.16 -38.52 7.54
N LEU A 202 -3.69 -37.38 7.98
CA LEU A 202 -2.89 -36.21 8.40
C LEU A 202 -3.31 -35.76 9.81
N PRO A 203 -2.42 -35.08 10.55
CA PRO A 203 -2.79 -34.55 11.87
C PRO A 203 -3.81 -33.42 11.74
N PHE A 204 -4.67 -33.31 12.77
CA PHE A 204 -5.57 -32.17 12.89
C PHE A 204 -4.76 -30.90 13.09
N VAL A 205 -5.25 -29.79 12.51
CA VAL A 205 -4.65 -28.47 12.65
C VAL A 205 -5.60 -27.50 13.34
N TYR A 206 -5.05 -26.41 13.89
CA TYR A 206 -5.84 -25.34 14.46
C TYR A 206 -5.97 -24.20 13.44
N GLY A 207 -7.18 -23.97 12.94
CA GLY A 207 -7.42 -23.00 11.89
C GLY A 207 -8.91 -22.70 11.67
N ASP A 208 -9.21 -21.77 10.78
CA ASP A 208 -10.58 -21.48 10.34
C ASP A 208 -10.90 -22.33 9.11
N LYS A 209 -11.74 -23.35 9.30
CA LYS A 209 -12.08 -24.33 8.27
C LYS A 209 -12.70 -23.67 7.02
N ASN A 210 -13.56 -22.68 7.21
CA ASN A 210 -14.22 -22.01 6.08
C ASN A 210 -13.22 -21.23 5.22
N ARG A 211 -12.25 -20.58 5.86
CA ARG A 211 -11.21 -19.82 5.17
C ARG A 211 -10.19 -20.74 4.51
N ILE A 212 -9.82 -21.83 5.12
CA ILE A 212 -8.94 -22.82 4.49
C ILE A 212 -9.62 -23.46 3.29
N ARG A 213 -10.90 -23.84 3.40
CA ARG A 213 -11.70 -24.35 2.27
C ARG A 213 -11.75 -23.31 1.14
N GLN A 214 -11.97 -22.04 1.44
CA GLN A 214 -11.97 -20.97 0.46
C GLN A 214 -10.63 -20.83 -0.27
N VAL A 215 -9.50 -21.00 0.44
CA VAL A 215 -8.16 -21.04 -0.18
C VAL A 215 -8.07 -22.19 -1.17
N PHE A 216 -8.47 -23.41 -0.79
CA PHE A 216 -8.43 -24.57 -1.68
C PHE A 216 -9.30 -24.35 -2.94
N ILE A 217 -10.52 -23.87 -2.74
CA ILE A 217 -11.44 -23.53 -3.83
C ILE A 217 -10.80 -22.54 -4.80
N ASN A 218 -10.25 -21.45 -4.30
CA ASN A 218 -9.65 -20.41 -5.15
C ASN A 218 -8.45 -20.94 -5.94
N VAL A 219 -7.59 -21.77 -5.32
CA VAL A 219 -6.42 -22.33 -6.02
C VAL A 219 -6.83 -23.36 -7.07
N ILE A 220 -7.80 -24.25 -6.74
CA ILE A 220 -8.30 -25.27 -7.69
C ILE A 220 -9.03 -24.58 -8.85
N ASP A 221 -9.85 -23.57 -8.60
CA ASP A 221 -10.54 -22.80 -9.65
C ASP A 221 -9.55 -22.10 -10.58
N ASN A 222 -8.51 -21.49 -10.04
CA ASN A 222 -7.44 -20.91 -10.82
C ASN A 222 -6.70 -21.96 -11.68
N ALA A 223 -6.38 -23.11 -11.10
CA ALA A 223 -5.76 -24.19 -11.84
C ALA A 223 -6.63 -24.63 -13.02
N ILE A 224 -7.94 -24.80 -12.84
CA ILE A 224 -8.88 -25.13 -13.91
C ILE A 224 -8.92 -24.03 -14.98
N LYS A 225 -9.01 -22.77 -14.55
CA LYS A 225 -9.15 -21.61 -15.45
C LYS A 225 -7.94 -21.39 -16.35
N TYR A 226 -6.74 -21.70 -15.85
CA TYR A 226 -5.48 -21.46 -16.59
C TYR A 226 -4.92 -22.72 -17.25
N SER A 227 -5.47 -23.90 -16.97
CA SER A 227 -5.11 -25.15 -17.64
C SER A 227 -5.68 -25.24 -19.05
N ASN A 228 -4.96 -25.95 -19.92
CA ASN A 228 -5.46 -26.25 -21.27
C ASN A 228 -6.44 -27.43 -21.24
N PRO A 229 -7.45 -27.47 -22.14
CA PRO A 229 -8.30 -28.64 -22.28
C PRO A 229 -7.49 -29.91 -22.57
N GLY A 230 -7.77 -30.99 -21.85
CA GLY A 230 -7.04 -32.27 -21.95
C GLY A 230 -5.88 -32.38 -20.94
N SER A 231 -5.62 -31.34 -20.12
CA SER A 231 -4.59 -31.40 -19.09
C SER A 231 -5.07 -32.13 -17.83
N THR A 232 -4.14 -32.39 -16.92
CA THR A 232 -4.39 -33.04 -15.64
C THR A 232 -3.90 -32.16 -14.51
N ILE A 233 -4.78 -31.85 -13.58
CA ILE A 233 -4.46 -31.16 -12.32
C ILE A 233 -4.25 -32.22 -11.25
N THR A 234 -3.09 -32.20 -10.61
CA THR A 234 -2.79 -33.11 -9.49
C THR A 234 -2.88 -32.36 -8.17
N VAL A 235 -3.66 -32.90 -7.26
CA VAL A 235 -3.81 -32.37 -5.89
C VAL A 235 -3.26 -33.42 -4.92
N SER A 236 -2.35 -33.01 -4.05
CA SER A 236 -1.77 -33.86 -3.00
C SER A 236 -1.60 -33.11 -1.71
N ALA A 237 -1.56 -33.83 -0.60
CA ALA A 237 -1.28 -33.29 0.72
C ALA A 237 -0.35 -34.22 1.47
N GLU A 238 0.63 -33.69 2.18
CA GLU A 238 1.60 -34.46 2.96
C GLU A 238 2.02 -33.71 4.23
N GLU A 239 2.50 -34.46 5.21
CA GLU A 239 3.10 -33.87 6.41
C GLU A 239 4.59 -33.65 6.16
N VAL A 240 5.04 -32.40 6.28
CA VAL A 240 6.44 -32.01 6.14
C VAL A 240 6.91 -31.35 7.43
N GLY A 241 7.60 -32.13 8.26
CA GLY A 241 8.05 -31.67 9.57
C GLY A 241 6.90 -31.39 10.54
N ASN A 242 6.59 -30.16 10.83
CA ASN A 242 5.48 -29.73 11.71
C ASN A 242 4.40 -28.96 10.93
N MET A 243 4.34 -29.14 9.64
CA MET A 243 3.41 -28.46 8.74
C MET A 243 2.71 -29.46 7.81
N ILE A 244 1.51 -29.13 7.38
CA ILE A 244 0.83 -29.81 6.28
C ILE A 244 1.09 -29.02 5.01
N GLN A 245 1.70 -29.66 4.02
CA GLN A 245 1.90 -29.12 2.70
C GLN A 245 0.82 -29.65 1.76
N VAL A 246 0.06 -28.73 1.16
CA VAL A 246 -0.89 -29.03 0.08
C VAL A 246 -0.29 -28.54 -1.23
N THR A 247 -0.21 -29.43 -2.22
CA THR A 247 0.36 -29.13 -3.54
C THR A 247 -0.72 -29.31 -4.60
N ILE A 248 -0.90 -28.29 -5.43
CA ILE A 248 -1.82 -28.32 -6.58
C ILE A 248 -0.98 -27.94 -7.79
N THR A 249 -0.92 -28.86 -8.78
CA THR A 249 -0.09 -28.72 -9.99
C THR A 249 -0.98 -28.90 -11.21
N ASP A 250 -0.92 -27.93 -12.12
CA ASP A 250 -1.61 -27.88 -13.41
C ASP A 250 -0.68 -28.09 -14.60
#